data_bcdb737b11ecb352cd13f32024cda5cc
#
_entry.id   bcdb737b11ecb352cd13f32024cda5cc
#
_cell.length_a   1.000
_cell.length_b   1.000
_cell.length_c   1.000
_cell.angle_alpha   90.00
_cell.angle_beta   90.00
_cell.angle_gamma   90.00
#
_symmetry.space_group_name_H-M   'P 1'
#
loop_
_entity.id
_entity.type
_entity.pdbx_description
1 polymer ?
#
loop_
_entity_poly.entity_id
_entity_poly.type
_entity_poly.pdbx_seq_one_letter_code
_entity_poly.pdbx_strand_id
1 'polypeptide(L)'
;MNAIELCEKGYFPDVLTRYGMRKLIRERLTGAENTNGEARSRAFEQFMKDLRSSPIAIETKAANAQHYEVPAEFFHLHLGPQLKYSCCLYPTGNETLAEAEQHMLELYAERAGLKDGMRILDLGCGWGSLSTWLANRYPNSQIVGLSNSNGQREFIQQRARERGLDNLTIHTGNVAEFDFSAEQLGGGFDRVISIEMFEHMKNYELLM
;
A
#
# COMPACT_ATOMS: atom_id res chain seq x y z
N MET A 1 2.90 -32.39 -4.90
CA MET A 1 2.61 -31.27 -5.81
C MET A 1 1.11 -30.98 -5.69
N ASN A 2 0.76 -29.80 -5.26
CA ASN A 2 -0.65 -29.41 -5.14
C ASN A 2 -1.18 -28.84 -6.48
N ALA A 3 -2.50 -28.58 -6.58
CA ALA A 3 -3.11 -28.10 -7.82
C ALA A 3 -2.57 -26.74 -8.29
N ILE A 4 -2.18 -25.87 -7.35
CA ILE A 4 -1.61 -24.56 -7.65
C ILE A 4 -0.23 -24.73 -8.30
N GLU A 5 0.66 -25.53 -7.69
CA GLU A 5 1.99 -25.81 -8.26
C GLU A 5 1.92 -26.43 -9.68
N LEU A 6 0.90 -27.25 -9.95
CA LEU A 6 0.68 -27.81 -11.28
C LEU A 6 0.23 -26.73 -12.28
N CYS A 7 -0.61 -25.77 -11.86
CA CYS A 7 -1.00 -24.64 -12.68
C CYS A 7 0.20 -23.73 -12.98
N GLU A 8 1.00 -23.38 -11.97
CA GLU A 8 2.19 -22.52 -12.10
C GLU A 8 3.25 -23.13 -13.04
N LYS A 9 3.38 -24.46 -13.04
CA LYS A 9 4.26 -25.19 -13.95
C LYS A 9 3.69 -25.41 -15.35
N GLY A 10 2.47 -24.93 -15.61
CA GLY A 10 1.83 -25.06 -16.93
C GLY A 10 1.35 -26.48 -17.27
N TYR A 11 1.23 -27.38 -16.28
CA TYR A 11 0.77 -28.75 -16.51
C TYR A 11 -0.75 -28.86 -16.67
N PHE A 12 -1.50 -27.84 -16.26
CA PHE A 12 -2.93 -27.80 -16.50
C PHE A 12 -3.26 -26.99 -17.76
N PRO A 13 -4.17 -27.51 -18.61
CA PRO A 13 -4.73 -26.74 -19.69
C PRO A 13 -5.41 -25.47 -19.17
N ASP A 14 -5.23 -24.35 -19.87
CA ASP A 14 -5.77 -23.04 -19.51
C ASP A 14 -7.30 -23.07 -19.21
N VAL A 15 -8.05 -23.87 -19.97
CA VAL A 15 -9.50 -24.05 -19.76
C VAL A 15 -9.82 -24.59 -18.37
N LEU A 16 -9.06 -25.58 -17.88
CA LEU A 16 -9.27 -26.16 -16.54
C LEU A 16 -8.86 -25.18 -15.43
N THR A 17 -7.75 -24.47 -15.62
CA THR A 17 -7.31 -23.43 -14.71
C THR A 17 -8.37 -22.32 -14.58
N ARG A 18 -8.89 -21.82 -15.70
CA ARG A 18 -9.98 -20.81 -15.72
C ARG A 18 -11.27 -21.32 -15.09
N TYR A 19 -11.62 -22.58 -15.32
CA TYR A 19 -12.78 -23.19 -14.68
C TYR A 19 -12.63 -23.22 -13.15
N GLY A 20 -11.47 -23.67 -12.66
CA GLY A 20 -11.15 -23.70 -11.23
C GLY A 20 -11.22 -22.30 -10.59
N MET A 21 -10.60 -21.31 -11.21
CA MET A 21 -10.63 -19.92 -10.76
C MET A 21 -12.07 -19.36 -10.69
N ARG A 22 -12.86 -19.56 -11.75
CA ARG A 22 -14.28 -19.13 -11.78
C ARG A 22 -15.13 -19.84 -10.74
N LYS A 23 -14.85 -21.10 -10.45
CA LYS A 23 -15.53 -21.84 -9.38
C LYS A 23 -15.24 -21.21 -8.01
N LEU A 24 -13.98 -20.98 -7.69
CA LEU A 24 -13.58 -20.35 -6.42
C LEU A 24 -14.16 -18.94 -6.26
N ILE A 25 -14.16 -18.13 -7.32
CA ILE A 25 -14.76 -16.79 -7.32
C ILE A 25 -16.28 -16.90 -7.06
N ARG A 26 -16.96 -17.82 -7.71
CA ARG A 26 -18.41 -18.05 -7.52
C ARG A 26 -18.72 -18.47 -6.08
N GLU A 27 -17.96 -19.41 -5.52
CA GLU A 27 -18.11 -19.87 -4.14
C GLU A 27 -17.97 -18.69 -3.15
N ARG A 28 -17.01 -17.80 -3.39
CA ARG A 28 -16.81 -16.60 -2.57
C ARG A 28 -17.99 -15.62 -2.68
N LEU A 29 -18.49 -15.37 -3.87
CA LEU A 29 -19.63 -14.48 -4.11
C LEU A 29 -20.92 -15.05 -3.49
N THR A 30 -21.24 -16.31 -3.76
CA THR A 30 -22.48 -16.95 -3.28
C THR A 30 -22.44 -17.22 -1.77
N GLY A 31 -21.28 -17.45 -1.18
CA GLY A 31 -21.12 -17.62 0.26
C GLY A 31 -21.57 -16.39 1.06
N ALA A 32 -21.39 -15.19 0.49
CA ALA A 32 -21.84 -13.93 1.10
C ALA A 32 -23.36 -13.66 0.88
N GLU A 33 -23.93 -14.15 -0.21
CA GLU A 33 -25.33 -13.87 -0.60
C GLU A 33 -26.34 -14.86 0.02
N ASN A 34 -25.94 -16.09 0.29
CA ASN A 34 -26.85 -17.18 0.73
C ASN A 34 -27.11 -17.24 2.23
N THR A 35 -26.64 -16.26 3.01
CA THR A 35 -26.89 -16.21 4.45
C THR A 35 -28.13 -15.33 4.74
N ASN A 36 -29.06 -15.84 5.58
CA ASN A 36 -30.14 -15.01 6.11
C ASN A 36 -29.55 -13.85 6.96
N GLY A 37 -30.34 -12.79 7.17
CA GLY A 37 -29.88 -11.58 7.86
C GLY A 37 -29.21 -11.83 9.21
N GLU A 38 -29.72 -12.78 10.01
CA GLU A 38 -29.12 -13.14 11.30
C GLU A 38 -27.77 -13.86 11.17
N ALA A 39 -27.65 -14.78 10.23
CA ALA A 39 -26.38 -15.48 9.98
C ALA A 39 -25.30 -14.52 9.50
N ARG A 40 -25.69 -13.53 8.69
CA ARG A 40 -24.80 -12.45 8.22
C ARG A 40 -24.36 -11.55 9.38
N SER A 41 -25.28 -11.17 10.28
CA SER A 41 -24.93 -10.39 11.48
C SER A 41 -23.98 -11.16 12.39
N ARG A 42 -24.24 -12.44 12.66
CA ARG A 42 -23.34 -13.29 13.47
C ARG A 42 -21.96 -13.44 12.82
N ALA A 43 -21.90 -13.64 11.53
CA ALA A 43 -20.63 -13.74 10.79
C ALA A 43 -19.82 -12.42 10.87
N PHE A 44 -20.49 -11.28 10.75
CA PHE A 44 -19.88 -9.96 10.91
C PHE A 44 -19.38 -9.72 12.34
N GLU A 45 -20.17 -10.05 13.36
CA GLU A 45 -19.75 -9.94 14.76
C GLU A 45 -18.52 -10.84 15.06
N GLN A 46 -18.51 -12.05 14.52
CA GLN A 46 -17.36 -12.94 14.68
C GLN A 46 -16.12 -12.37 13.98
N PHE A 47 -16.28 -11.88 12.76
CA PHE A 47 -15.20 -11.22 12.02
C PHE A 47 -14.62 -10.03 12.79
N MET A 48 -15.48 -9.19 13.40
CA MET A 48 -15.02 -8.06 14.23
C MET A 48 -14.27 -8.52 15.48
N LYS A 49 -14.72 -9.61 16.12
CA LYS A 49 -13.99 -10.20 17.26
C LYS A 49 -12.62 -10.73 16.83
N ASP A 50 -12.55 -11.41 15.70
CA ASP A 50 -11.32 -11.97 15.16
C ASP A 50 -10.32 -10.87 14.81
N LEU A 51 -10.78 -9.75 14.23
CA LEU A 51 -9.93 -8.57 13.96
C LEU A 51 -9.35 -7.98 15.24
N ARG A 52 -10.18 -7.78 16.27
CA ARG A 52 -9.76 -7.20 17.55
C ARG A 52 -8.81 -8.10 18.36
N SER A 53 -8.94 -9.41 18.22
CA SER A 53 -8.06 -10.38 18.88
C SER A 53 -6.76 -10.68 18.11
N SER A 54 -6.65 -10.20 16.88
CA SER A 54 -5.48 -10.41 16.03
C SER A 54 -4.33 -9.46 16.40
N PRO A 55 -3.06 -9.78 16.08
CA PRO A 55 -2.00 -8.79 16.04
C PRO A 55 -2.27 -7.74 14.94
N ILE A 56 -1.54 -6.62 14.97
CA ILE A 56 -1.69 -5.52 13.96
C ILE A 56 -1.57 -6.06 12.54
N ALA A 57 -0.58 -6.91 12.28
CA ALA A 57 -0.35 -7.53 10.97
C ALA A 57 0.09 -8.99 11.13
N ILE A 58 -0.22 -9.79 10.12
CA ILE A 58 0.17 -11.21 10.03
C ILE A 58 0.95 -11.43 8.73
N GLU A 59 1.85 -12.45 8.73
CA GLU A 59 2.61 -12.86 7.53
C GLU A 59 3.40 -11.73 6.84
N THR A 60 3.83 -10.72 7.59
CA THR A 60 4.55 -9.55 7.04
C THR A 60 5.82 -9.94 6.28
N LYS A 61 6.54 -10.98 6.72
CA LYS A 61 7.74 -11.48 6.03
C LYS A 61 7.43 -12.12 4.68
N ALA A 62 6.36 -12.90 4.60
CA ALA A 62 5.95 -13.55 3.35
C ALA A 62 5.43 -12.51 2.35
N ALA A 63 4.64 -11.53 2.82
CA ALA A 63 4.18 -10.43 1.99
C ALA A 63 5.35 -9.60 1.43
N ASN A 64 6.37 -9.31 2.25
CA ASN A 64 7.56 -8.59 1.80
C ASN A 64 8.31 -9.35 0.71
N ALA A 65 8.57 -10.65 0.91
CA ALA A 65 9.28 -11.48 -0.07
C ALA A 65 8.54 -11.54 -1.42
N GLN A 66 7.21 -11.58 -1.40
CA GLN A 66 6.41 -11.68 -2.63
C GLN A 66 6.24 -10.36 -3.38
N HIS A 67 6.14 -9.24 -2.67
CA HIS A 67 5.71 -7.97 -3.27
C HIS A 67 6.79 -6.89 -3.34
N TYR A 68 7.80 -6.93 -2.45
CA TYR A 68 8.72 -5.80 -2.25
C TYR A 68 10.20 -6.13 -2.47
N GLU A 69 10.56 -7.40 -2.65
CA GLU A 69 11.92 -7.83 -3.03
C GLU A 69 12.11 -7.95 -4.56
N VAL A 70 11.16 -7.43 -5.34
CA VAL A 70 11.31 -7.31 -6.80
C VAL A 70 12.22 -6.12 -7.11
N PRO A 71 13.20 -6.25 -8.03
CA PRO A 71 14.08 -5.14 -8.39
C PRO A 71 13.33 -3.88 -8.85
N ALA A 72 13.81 -2.69 -8.47
CA ALA A 72 13.19 -1.42 -8.82
C ALA A 72 13.03 -1.23 -10.34
N GLU A 73 13.95 -1.79 -11.13
CA GLU A 73 13.91 -1.78 -12.59
C GLU A 73 12.63 -2.38 -13.15
N PHE A 74 12.08 -3.41 -12.51
CA PHE A 74 10.81 -4.00 -12.93
C PHE A 74 9.68 -2.98 -12.88
N PHE A 75 9.63 -2.15 -11.84
CA PHE A 75 8.59 -1.13 -11.69
C PHE A 75 8.72 0.01 -12.70
N HIS A 76 9.93 0.32 -13.13
CA HIS A 76 10.16 1.30 -14.22
C HIS A 76 9.61 0.83 -15.58
N LEU A 77 9.45 -0.48 -15.79
CA LEU A 77 8.96 -1.02 -17.06
C LEU A 77 7.44 -0.87 -17.25
N HIS A 78 6.67 -0.73 -16.16
CA HIS A 78 5.21 -0.75 -16.26
C HIS A 78 4.48 0.34 -15.47
N LEU A 79 5.17 1.06 -14.57
CA LEU A 79 4.60 2.21 -13.88
C LEU A 79 4.93 3.51 -14.61
N GLY A 80 4.17 4.55 -14.29
CA GLY A 80 4.41 5.88 -14.83
C GLY A 80 5.58 6.62 -14.14
N PRO A 81 5.82 7.89 -14.49
CA PRO A 81 6.97 8.66 -14.01
C PRO A 81 7.04 8.84 -12.48
N GLN A 82 5.89 8.78 -11.81
CA GLN A 82 5.83 8.88 -10.36
C GLN A 82 6.03 7.54 -9.65
N LEU A 83 6.12 6.43 -10.38
CA LEU A 83 6.22 5.06 -9.85
C LEU A 83 5.09 4.74 -8.87
N LYS A 84 3.87 5.13 -9.22
CA LYS A 84 2.71 4.94 -8.39
C LYS A 84 2.20 3.50 -8.49
N TYR A 85 2.60 2.67 -7.50
CA TYR A 85 2.21 1.26 -7.38
C TYR A 85 0.87 1.09 -6.63
N SER A 86 -0.03 2.02 -6.84
CA SER A 86 -1.39 2.04 -6.32
C SER A 86 -2.33 2.62 -7.38
N CYS A 87 -3.63 2.68 -7.14
CA CYS A 87 -4.58 3.14 -8.15
C CYS A 87 -4.30 4.57 -8.63
N CYS A 88 -4.60 4.84 -9.90
CA CYS A 88 -4.52 6.14 -10.54
C CYS A 88 -5.93 6.68 -10.83
N LEU A 89 -6.06 7.98 -11.05
CA LEU A 89 -7.34 8.64 -11.31
C LEU A 89 -7.43 9.09 -12.77
N TYR A 90 -8.43 8.58 -13.46
CA TYR A 90 -8.74 8.90 -14.85
C TYR A 90 -10.10 9.64 -14.91
N PRO A 91 -10.17 10.96 -14.68
CA PRO A 91 -11.42 11.69 -14.59
C PRO A 91 -12.28 11.61 -15.85
N THR A 92 -11.66 11.55 -17.02
CA THR A 92 -12.36 11.48 -18.31
C THR A 92 -12.21 10.12 -19.00
N GLY A 93 -11.25 9.28 -18.55
CA GLY A 93 -10.91 8.01 -19.17
C GLY A 93 -9.96 8.12 -20.39
N ASN A 94 -9.46 9.32 -20.69
CA ASN A 94 -8.56 9.56 -21.82
C ASN A 94 -7.14 9.99 -21.39
N GLU A 95 -6.89 10.05 -20.09
CA GLU A 95 -5.61 10.45 -19.52
C GLU A 95 -4.52 9.45 -19.89
N THR A 96 -3.31 9.94 -20.05
CA THR A 96 -2.10 9.11 -20.00
C THR A 96 -1.88 8.61 -18.58
N LEU A 97 -1.09 7.55 -18.41
CA LEU A 97 -0.74 7.06 -17.06
C LEU A 97 -0.06 8.15 -16.22
N ALA A 98 0.80 8.96 -16.79
CA ALA A 98 1.46 10.07 -16.10
C ALA A 98 0.47 11.11 -15.56
N GLU A 99 -0.53 11.49 -16.35
CA GLU A 99 -1.60 12.41 -15.95
C GLU A 99 -2.49 11.77 -14.87
N ALA A 100 -2.81 10.50 -15.00
CA ALA A 100 -3.63 9.78 -14.03
C ALA A 100 -2.91 9.60 -12.68
N GLU A 101 -1.59 9.36 -12.66
CA GLU A 101 -0.77 9.39 -11.45
C GLU A 101 -0.84 10.77 -10.77
N GLN A 102 -0.66 11.84 -11.55
CA GLN A 102 -0.68 13.21 -11.06
C GLN A 102 -2.05 13.59 -10.46
N HIS A 103 -3.14 13.30 -11.16
CA HIS A 103 -4.50 13.57 -10.67
C HIS A 103 -4.79 12.86 -9.34
N MET A 104 -4.32 11.62 -9.19
CA MET A 104 -4.54 10.90 -7.94
C MET A 104 -3.70 11.47 -6.79
N LEU A 105 -2.45 11.87 -7.03
CA LEU A 105 -1.59 12.49 -6.03
C LEU A 105 -2.16 13.85 -5.56
N GLU A 106 -2.68 14.64 -6.49
CA GLU A 106 -3.38 15.90 -6.20
C GLU A 106 -4.64 15.66 -5.36
N LEU A 107 -5.43 14.64 -5.71
CA LEU A 107 -6.63 14.28 -4.93
C LEU A 107 -6.27 13.83 -3.50
N TYR A 108 -5.17 13.12 -3.29
CA TYR A 108 -4.72 12.79 -1.94
C TYR A 108 -4.35 14.04 -1.14
N ALA A 109 -3.62 14.97 -1.75
CA ALA A 109 -3.26 16.23 -1.10
C ALA A 109 -4.49 17.07 -0.74
N GLU A 110 -5.48 17.15 -1.63
CA GLU A 110 -6.74 17.82 -1.40
C GLU A 110 -7.52 17.18 -0.25
N ARG A 111 -7.73 15.87 -0.28
CA ARG A 111 -8.48 15.12 0.75
C ARG A 111 -7.83 15.19 2.12
N ALA A 112 -6.51 15.17 2.18
CA ALA A 112 -5.76 15.31 3.42
C ALA A 112 -5.63 16.79 3.89
N GLY A 113 -6.07 17.76 3.08
CA GLY A 113 -5.99 19.18 3.39
C GLY A 113 -4.55 19.65 3.56
N LEU A 114 -3.63 19.16 2.70
CA LEU A 114 -2.20 19.45 2.82
C LEU A 114 -1.89 20.90 2.45
N LYS A 115 -0.93 21.44 3.18
CA LYS A 115 -0.38 22.79 2.94
C LYS A 115 1.15 22.75 3.10
N ASP A 116 1.82 23.64 2.42
CA ASP A 116 3.25 23.81 2.60
C ASP A 116 3.59 24.26 4.04
N GLY A 117 4.71 23.76 4.56
CA GLY A 117 5.13 23.95 5.94
C GLY A 117 4.66 22.88 6.93
N MET A 118 3.82 21.93 6.49
CA MET A 118 3.36 20.82 7.34
C MET A 118 4.43 19.75 7.51
N ARG A 119 4.33 19.02 8.62
CA ARG A 119 5.06 17.79 8.85
C ARG A 119 4.16 16.58 8.55
N ILE A 120 4.53 15.77 7.56
CA ILE A 120 3.66 14.74 6.97
C ILE A 120 4.32 13.38 7.07
N LEU A 121 3.60 12.38 7.57
CA LEU A 121 4.00 10.97 7.55
C LEU A 121 3.28 10.24 6.41
N ASP A 122 4.06 9.63 5.51
CA ASP A 122 3.59 8.68 4.49
C ASP A 122 3.81 7.26 5.03
N LEU A 123 2.75 6.67 5.58
CA LEU A 123 2.79 5.39 6.27
C LEU A 123 2.56 4.25 5.28
N GLY A 124 3.62 3.52 4.95
CA GLY A 124 3.63 2.54 3.88
C GLY A 124 3.96 3.17 2.53
N CYS A 125 5.06 3.93 2.46
CA CYS A 125 5.40 4.78 1.30
C CYS A 125 5.74 4.02 -0.01
N GLY A 126 5.85 2.69 0.01
CA GLY A 126 6.16 1.86 -1.17
C GLY A 126 7.41 2.34 -1.89
N TRP A 127 7.34 2.58 -3.19
CA TRP A 127 8.44 3.11 -4.01
C TRP A 127 8.57 4.64 -3.96
N GLY A 128 7.92 5.29 -3.00
CA GLY A 128 8.04 6.71 -2.71
C GLY A 128 7.33 7.63 -3.69
N SER A 129 6.30 7.14 -4.37
CA SER A 129 5.50 7.95 -5.28
C SER A 129 4.94 9.18 -4.59
N LEU A 130 4.16 8.98 -3.52
CA LEU A 130 3.58 10.08 -2.75
C LEU A 130 4.67 10.90 -2.04
N SER A 131 5.59 10.24 -1.34
CA SER A 131 6.65 10.90 -0.57
C SER A 131 7.49 11.86 -1.42
N THR A 132 7.97 11.43 -2.60
CA THR A 132 8.79 12.28 -3.48
C THR A 132 7.97 13.38 -4.15
N TRP A 133 6.70 13.11 -4.48
CA TRP A 133 5.80 14.11 -5.02
C TRP A 133 5.49 15.20 -3.98
N LEU A 134 5.20 14.82 -2.73
CA LEU A 134 4.97 15.77 -1.63
C LEU A 134 6.19 16.62 -1.35
N ALA A 135 7.38 16.03 -1.29
CA ALA A 135 8.62 16.75 -1.05
C ALA A 135 8.89 17.81 -2.13
N ASN A 136 8.62 17.49 -3.38
CA ASN A 136 8.74 18.44 -4.50
C ASN A 136 7.65 19.52 -4.49
N ARG A 137 6.41 19.15 -4.17
CA ARG A 137 5.24 20.03 -4.20
C ARG A 137 5.20 21.02 -3.05
N TYR A 138 5.73 20.61 -1.89
CA TYR A 138 5.72 21.37 -0.63
C TYR A 138 7.13 21.49 -0.07
N PRO A 139 7.95 22.41 -0.64
CA PRO A 139 9.38 22.48 -0.33
C PRO A 139 9.69 22.91 1.11
N ASN A 140 8.78 23.60 1.80
CA ASN A 140 8.93 23.98 3.20
C ASN A 140 8.36 22.96 4.19
N SER A 141 7.72 21.89 3.69
CA SER A 141 7.21 20.77 4.49
C SER A 141 8.31 19.79 4.83
N GLN A 142 8.13 19.04 5.90
CA GLN A 142 8.96 17.89 6.26
C GLN A 142 8.20 16.61 5.95
N ILE A 143 8.72 15.83 5.02
CA ILE A 143 8.10 14.56 4.61
C ILE A 143 8.88 13.41 5.23
N VAL A 144 8.18 12.55 5.95
CA VAL A 144 8.73 11.32 6.52
C VAL A 144 7.98 10.15 5.92
N GLY A 145 8.69 9.18 5.36
CA GLY A 145 8.12 7.95 4.85
C GLY A 145 8.54 6.75 5.70
N LEU A 146 7.63 5.80 5.90
CA LEU A 146 7.94 4.50 6.48
C LEU A 146 7.70 3.41 5.45
N SER A 147 8.72 2.61 5.18
CA SER A 147 8.66 1.40 4.36
C SER A 147 9.14 0.20 5.16
N ASN A 148 8.63 -0.98 4.88
CA ASN A 148 9.13 -2.23 5.46
C ASN A 148 10.30 -2.85 4.66
N SER A 149 10.77 -2.19 3.58
CA SER A 149 11.86 -2.65 2.70
C SER A 149 13.04 -1.69 2.70
N ASN A 150 14.23 -2.21 2.98
CA ASN A 150 15.48 -1.45 2.87
C ASN A 150 15.76 -1.04 1.42
N GLY A 151 15.47 -1.93 0.45
CA GLY A 151 15.63 -1.63 -0.97
C GLY A 151 14.77 -0.45 -1.43
N GLN A 152 13.53 -0.38 -0.96
CA GLN A 152 12.66 0.77 -1.23
C GLN A 152 13.21 2.06 -0.61
N ARG A 153 13.66 2.01 0.65
CA ARG A 153 14.29 3.18 1.28
C ARG A 153 15.49 3.69 0.50
N GLU A 154 16.42 2.81 0.16
CA GLU A 154 17.63 3.17 -0.57
C GLU A 154 17.31 3.78 -1.93
N PHE A 155 16.38 3.18 -2.66
CA PHE A 155 15.88 3.68 -3.93
C PHE A 155 15.28 5.09 -3.79
N ILE A 156 14.36 5.30 -2.83
CA ILE A 156 13.72 6.59 -2.63
C ILE A 156 14.74 7.66 -2.23
N GLN A 157 15.68 7.34 -1.34
CA GLN A 157 16.71 8.27 -0.91
C GLN A 157 17.67 8.64 -2.06
N GLN A 158 18.01 7.69 -2.94
CA GLN A 158 18.78 7.99 -4.13
C GLN A 158 18.01 8.94 -5.06
N ARG A 159 16.77 8.64 -5.35
CA ARG A 159 15.89 9.49 -6.18
C ARG A 159 15.69 10.88 -5.60
N ALA A 160 15.58 10.99 -4.27
CA ALA A 160 15.50 12.27 -3.57
C ALA A 160 16.78 13.11 -3.78
N ARG A 161 17.96 12.51 -3.60
CA ARG A 161 19.24 13.19 -3.85
C ARG A 161 19.36 13.68 -5.30
N GLU A 162 19.01 12.83 -6.27
CA GLU A 162 19.05 13.16 -7.71
C GLU A 162 18.14 14.35 -8.08
N ARG A 163 17.05 14.53 -7.30
CA ARG A 163 16.07 15.60 -7.49
C ARG A 163 16.26 16.81 -6.57
N GLY A 164 17.25 16.80 -5.68
CA GLY A 164 17.48 17.86 -4.71
C GLY A 164 16.37 18.02 -3.66
N LEU A 165 15.76 16.91 -3.25
CA LEU A 165 14.68 16.88 -2.25
C LEU A 165 15.27 16.69 -0.84
N ASP A 166 15.73 17.75 -0.21
CA ASP A 166 16.38 17.72 1.12
C ASP A 166 15.38 17.60 2.28
N ASN A 167 14.10 17.77 2.01
CA ASN A 167 13.01 17.75 2.97
C ASN A 167 12.31 16.38 3.10
N LEU A 168 12.92 15.31 2.57
CA LEU A 168 12.41 13.94 2.60
C LEU A 168 13.32 13.01 3.40
N THR A 169 12.76 12.31 4.38
CA THR A 169 13.43 11.26 5.16
C THR A 169 12.63 9.96 5.07
N ILE A 170 13.31 8.84 4.82
CA ILE A 170 12.67 7.51 4.78
C ILE A 170 13.25 6.62 5.87
N HIS A 171 12.37 6.04 6.67
CA HIS A 171 12.69 5.02 7.65
C HIS A 171 12.31 3.63 7.12
N THR A 172 13.02 2.60 7.59
CA THR A 172 12.62 1.21 7.35
C THR A 172 12.16 0.59 8.67
N GLY A 173 10.99 -0.03 8.64
CA GLY A 173 10.46 -0.74 9.81
C GLY A 173 9.11 -1.38 9.53
N ASN A 174 8.82 -2.41 10.32
CA ASN A 174 7.48 -3.00 10.36
C ASN A 174 6.57 -2.08 11.19
N VAL A 175 5.47 -1.63 10.59
CA VAL A 175 4.51 -0.72 11.25
C VAL A 175 3.99 -1.24 12.58
N ALA A 176 3.92 -2.57 12.76
CA ALA A 176 3.45 -3.20 14.00
C ALA A 176 4.46 -3.11 15.16
N GLU A 177 5.73 -2.82 14.87
CA GLU A 177 6.85 -2.85 15.82
C GLU A 177 7.65 -1.54 15.83
N PHE A 178 7.36 -0.64 14.86
CA PHE A 178 8.13 0.59 14.68
C PHE A 178 7.88 1.57 15.84
N ASP A 179 8.96 2.15 16.34
CA ASP A 179 8.89 3.20 17.36
C ASP A 179 8.50 4.54 16.72
N PHE A 180 7.25 4.94 16.93
CA PHE A 180 6.72 6.23 16.49
C PHE A 180 6.98 7.36 17.49
N SER A 181 7.87 7.18 18.45
CA SER A 181 8.21 8.21 19.43
C SER A 181 8.77 9.48 18.76
N ALA A 182 8.62 10.60 19.46
CA ALA A 182 9.18 11.87 19.01
C ALA A 182 10.71 11.83 18.93
N GLU A 183 11.38 11.00 19.74
CA GLU A 183 12.83 10.82 19.71
C GLU A 183 13.28 10.19 18.39
N GLN A 184 12.60 9.12 17.95
CA GLN A 184 12.90 8.44 16.70
C GLN A 184 12.53 9.26 15.45
N LEU A 185 11.41 9.97 15.51
CA LEU A 185 10.87 10.68 14.35
C LEU A 185 11.11 12.20 14.38
N GLY A 186 11.63 12.76 15.48
CA GLY A 186 11.90 14.18 15.63
C GLY A 186 10.66 15.04 15.92
N GLY A 187 9.55 14.45 16.36
CA GLY A 187 8.33 15.18 16.76
C GLY A 187 7.04 14.62 16.14
N GLY A 188 5.91 15.25 16.45
CA GLY A 188 4.59 14.89 15.93
C GLY A 188 4.39 15.26 14.46
N PHE A 189 3.29 14.80 13.89
CA PHE A 189 2.91 15.08 12.51
C PHE A 189 1.60 15.88 12.45
N ASP A 190 1.50 16.80 11.49
CA ASP A 190 0.25 17.48 11.18
C ASP A 190 -0.71 16.57 10.44
N ARG A 191 -0.17 15.64 9.63
CA ARG A 191 -0.93 14.65 8.86
C ARG A 191 -0.20 13.33 8.78
N VAL A 192 -0.97 12.26 8.87
CA VAL A 192 -0.56 10.90 8.53
C VAL A 192 -1.38 10.46 7.33
N ILE A 193 -0.71 10.01 6.28
CA ILE A 193 -1.35 9.49 5.07
C ILE A 193 -0.90 8.05 4.88
N SER A 194 -1.83 7.18 4.54
CA SER A 194 -1.54 5.79 4.22
C SER A 194 -2.34 5.40 2.98
N ILE A 195 -1.64 4.92 1.96
CA ILE A 195 -2.24 4.57 0.67
C ILE A 195 -2.02 3.09 0.40
N GLU A 196 -3.13 2.32 0.31
CA GLU A 196 -3.13 0.90 -0.01
C GLU A 196 -2.17 0.07 0.89
N MET A 197 -2.19 0.36 2.21
CA MET A 197 -1.43 -0.38 3.21
C MET A 197 -2.36 -1.00 4.26
N PHE A 198 -3.46 -0.33 4.61
CA PHE A 198 -4.36 -0.78 5.67
C PHE A 198 -5.04 -2.12 5.35
N GLU A 199 -5.25 -2.46 4.09
CA GLU A 199 -5.78 -3.76 3.67
C GLU A 199 -4.87 -4.95 4.06
N HIS A 200 -3.60 -4.68 4.34
CA HIS A 200 -2.65 -5.67 4.85
C HIS A 200 -2.67 -5.79 6.38
N MET A 201 -3.40 -4.90 7.05
CA MET A 201 -3.52 -4.86 8.50
C MET A 201 -4.75 -5.63 8.98
N LYS A 202 -4.70 -6.10 10.21
CA LYS A 202 -5.81 -6.81 10.84
C LYS A 202 -6.41 -6.04 11.99
N ASN A 203 -5.62 -5.67 12.97
CA ASN A 203 -6.10 -4.98 14.16
C ASN A 203 -5.91 -3.47 14.04
N TYR A 204 -6.96 -2.82 13.57
CA TYR A 204 -6.94 -1.36 13.38
C TYR A 204 -6.99 -0.59 14.71
N GLU A 205 -7.58 -1.17 15.77
CA GLU A 205 -7.63 -0.54 17.09
C GLU A 205 -6.24 -0.46 17.74
N LEU A 206 -5.35 -1.42 17.47
CA LEU A 206 -3.97 -1.38 17.92
C LEU A 206 -3.07 -0.54 17.01
N LEU A 207 -3.43 -0.38 15.73
CA LEU A 207 -2.66 0.40 14.75
C LEU A 207 -2.86 1.91 14.95
N MET A 208 -4.06 2.33 15.30
CA MET A 208 -4.49 3.73 15.44
C MET A 208 -4.29 4.28 16.83
#